data_b54b8ba00a2ee1e694baf3bfd5777242
#
_entry.id   b54b8ba00a2ee1e694baf3bfd5777242
#
_cell.length_a   1.000
_cell.length_b   1.000
_cell.length_c   1.000
_cell.angle_alpha   90.00
_cell.angle_beta   90.00
_cell.angle_gamma   90.00
#
_symmetry.space_group_name_H-M   'P 1'
#
loop_
_entity.id
_entity.type
_entity.pdbx_description
1 polymer ?
#
loop_
_entity_poly.entity_id
_entity_poly.type
_entity_poly.pdbx_seq_one_letter_code
_entity_poly.pdbx_strand_id
1 'polypeptide(L)'
;MKRLHFFTPVLPVLFAALVMPACAAERSRKAQGARYDASVIRGTIGMSKTIKEIYFAGGCFWGVEGYFGKIAGVKETDTGYANGSTKDTNYKQIASTGHAETVKIVYDSAIVSLQELLAHYFRIIDPTSLNKQGNDIGTQYRTGIYYTDPAVLGDIQNYIAVVQKKYTKPVVVEVEPLKNFIKAEEYHQDYLKKNPGGYCHINLSLADKPLYDESRFKVLPKDELKKRLTQEQYRVTQERATERPFTSQYDKFDEKGIYVDITTGKPLFSSSDKYDAGCGWPSFTKPITLSALNYLQDDSLGMSRTEVVSQTGGAHLGHVFDDGPSDKGGLRYCINGASLRFVPYDKMEAEGYGEYLPYVK
;
A
#
# COMPACT_ATOMS: atom_id res chain seq x y z
N MET A 1 95.49 -42.93 -7.92
CA MET A 1 94.44 -42.19 -8.62
C MET A 1 93.12 -42.43 -7.88
N LYS A 2 92.73 -41.51 -7.03
CA LYS A 2 91.49 -41.61 -6.23
C LYS A 2 90.46 -40.67 -6.83
N ARG A 3 89.31 -41.19 -7.29
CA ARG A 3 88.15 -40.38 -7.79
C ARG A 3 87.31 -39.92 -6.62
N LEU A 4 87.15 -38.61 -6.48
CA LEU A 4 86.27 -38.00 -5.51
C LEU A 4 84.87 -38.04 -6.14
N HIS A 5 83.90 -38.57 -5.38
CA HIS A 5 82.50 -38.47 -5.71
C HIS A 5 81.90 -37.31 -4.88
N PHE A 6 81.43 -36.29 -5.59
CA PHE A 6 80.61 -35.21 -4.98
C PHE A 6 79.14 -35.67 -4.86
N PHE A 7 78.68 -35.78 -3.62
CA PHE A 7 77.27 -35.93 -3.32
C PHE A 7 76.66 -34.54 -3.16
N THR A 8 75.71 -34.18 -4.02
CA THR A 8 74.82 -33.00 -3.86
C THR A 8 73.59 -33.41 -3.05
N PRO A 9 73.21 -32.70 -1.96
CA PRO A 9 72.02 -33.01 -1.24
C PRO A 9 70.80 -32.40 -1.98
N VAL A 10 69.80 -33.22 -2.34
CA VAL A 10 68.49 -32.83 -2.82
C VAL A 10 67.71 -32.41 -1.62
N LEU A 11 67.34 -31.10 -1.61
CA LEU A 11 66.43 -30.52 -0.61
C LEU A 11 64.98 -30.86 -1.00
N PRO A 12 64.17 -31.43 -0.10
CA PRO A 12 62.73 -31.61 -0.43
C PRO A 12 61.99 -30.25 -0.37
N VAL A 13 61.44 -29.85 -1.50
CA VAL A 13 60.51 -28.73 -1.56
C VAL A 13 59.20 -29.15 -0.90
N LEU A 14 58.98 -28.66 0.33
CA LEU A 14 57.70 -28.77 0.99
C LEU A 14 56.71 -27.85 0.26
N PHE A 15 55.78 -28.42 -0.51
CA PHE A 15 54.58 -27.72 -0.97
C PHE A 15 53.69 -27.50 0.25
N ALA A 16 53.80 -26.33 0.87
CA ALA A 16 52.77 -25.83 1.79
C ALA A 16 51.55 -25.45 0.96
N ALA A 17 50.58 -26.35 0.92
CA ALA A 17 49.25 -26.00 0.43
C ALA A 17 48.70 -24.93 1.37
N LEU A 18 48.72 -23.65 0.93
CA LEU A 18 47.97 -22.56 1.55
C LEU A 18 46.47 -22.88 1.37
N VAL A 19 45.89 -23.54 2.35
CA VAL A 19 44.45 -23.56 2.53
C VAL A 19 44.08 -22.16 2.96
N MET A 20 43.73 -21.31 1.95
CA MET A 20 43.03 -20.08 2.27
C MET A 20 41.68 -20.46 2.86
N PRO A 21 41.34 -20.01 4.09
CA PRO A 21 39.97 -20.09 4.53
C PRO A 21 39.18 -19.23 3.56
N ALA A 22 38.24 -19.85 2.85
CA ALA A 22 37.19 -19.16 2.17
C ALA A 22 36.42 -18.38 3.24
N CYS A 23 36.85 -17.15 3.54
CA CYS A 23 36.05 -16.15 4.18
C CYS A 23 34.88 -15.94 3.22
N ALA A 24 33.83 -16.74 3.43
CA ALA A 24 32.49 -16.36 3.03
C ALA A 24 32.28 -14.98 3.64
N ALA A 25 32.58 -13.95 2.86
CA ALA A 25 32.12 -12.63 3.15
C ALA A 25 30.59 -12.73 3.16
N GLU A 26 30.06 -13.04 4.32
CA GLU A 26 28.70 -12.76 4.70
C GLU A 26 28.55 -11.25 4.52
N ARG A 27 28.29 -10.83 3.26
CA ARG A 27 27.77 -9.51 3.01
C ARG A 27 26.42 -9.48 3.72
N SER A 28 26.47 -9.14 4.99
CA SER A 28 25.38 -8.49 5.68
C SER A 28 25.00 -7.29 4.81
N ARG A 29 24.17 -7.51 3.80
CA ARG A 29 23.38 -6.43 3.22
C ARG A 29 22.49 -5.98 4.37
N LYS A 30 22.97 -4.98 5.14
CA LYS A 30 22.09 -4.13 5.91
C LYS A 30 20.92 -3.86 4.98
N ALA A 31 19.73 -4.24 5.38
CA ALA A 31 18.50 -3.79 4.79
C ALA A 31 18.47 -2.28 4.99
N GLN A 32 19.20 -1.54 4.17
CA GLN A 32 18.94 -0.14 3.92
C GLN A 32 17.53 -0.16 3.36
N GLY A 33 16.59 0.42 4.13
CA GLY A 33 15.17 0.35 3.87
C GLY A 33 14.88 0.52 2.39
N ALA A 34 14.64 -0.59 1.70
CA ALA A 34 14.20 -0.59 0.33
C ALA A 34 12.85 0.12 0.35
N ARG A 35 12.82 1.37 -0.10
CA ARG A 35 11.58 2.12 -0.24
C ARG A 35 10.78 1.43 -1.33
N TYR A 36 9.46 1.36 -1.14
CA TYR A 36 8.53 1.00 -2.19
C TYR A 36 8.92 1.71 -3.49
N ASP A 37 9.30 0.96 -4.51
CA ASP A 37 9.65 1.53 -5.81
C ASP A 37 8.47 1.39 -6.79
N ALA A 38 7.68 2.44 -6.86
CA ALA A 38 6.57 2.53 -7.79
C ALA A 38 6.99 2.41 -9.27
N SER A 39 8.28 2.54 -9.59
CA SER A 39 8.78 2.44 -10.97
C SER A 39 8.55 1.04 -11.55
N VAL A 40 8.61 0.00 -10.71
CA VAL A 40 8.33 -1.39 -11.11
C VAL A 40 6.88 -1.51 -11.61
N ILE A 41 5.92 -1.01 -10.83
CA ILE A 41 4.50 -1.07 -11.21
C ILE A 41 4.21 -0.19 -12.42
N ARG A 42 4.76 1.04 -12.46
CA ARG A 42 4.60 1.95 -13.61
C ARG A 42 5.20 1.41 -14.90
N GLY A 43 6.35 0.75 -14.81
CA GLY A 43 6.97 0.08 -15.95
C GLY A 43 6.09 -1.01 -16.54
N THR A 44 5.38 -1.73 -15.66
CA THR A 44 4.52 -2.86 -16.03
C THR A 44 3.19 -2.43 -16.65
N ILE A 45 2.45 -1.50 -16.01
CA ILE A 45 1.08 -1.15 -16.44
C ILE A 45 0.96 0.16 -17.22
N GLY A 46 2.04 0.91 -17.34
CA GLY A 46 2.09 2.21 -18.00
C GLY A 46 1.59 3.37 -17.11
N MET A 47 2.33 4.48 -17.12
CA MET A 47 2.05 5.64 -16.23
C MET A 47 0.65 6.22 -16.40
N SER A 48 0.12 6.28 -17.62
CA SER A 48 -1.20 6.88 -17.88
C SER A 48 -2.36 6.10 -17.25
N LYS A 49 -2.21 4.79 -17.05
CA LYS A 49 -3.22 3.94 -16.43
C LYS A 49 -3.25 4.01 -14.91
N THR A 50 -2.16 4.50 -14.28
CA THR A 50 -2.08 4.63 -12.81
C THR A 50 -2.61 5.96 -12.32
N ILE A 51 -2.69 6.98 -13.17
CA ILE A 51 -3.22 8.29 -12.78
C ILE A 51 -4.74 8.23 -12.73
N LYS A 52 -5.28 8.55 -11.54
CA LYS A 52 -6.71 8.52 -11.21
C LYS A 52 -7.11 9.85 -10.57
N GLU A 53 -8.42 10.08 -10.48
CA GLU A 53 -8.97 11.23 -9.76
C GLU A 53 -10.12 10.83 -8.84
N ILE A 54 -10.29 11.60 -7.77
CA ILE A 54 -11.40 11.54 -6.83
C ILE A 54 -11.66 12.94 -6.29
N TYR A 55 -12.87 13.20 -5.80
CA TYR A 55 -13.28 14.52 -5.33
C TYR A 55 -13.81 14.41 -3.91
N PHE A 56 -13.22 15.15 -2.97
CA PHE A 56 -13.60 15.12 -1.56
C PHE A 56 -14.10 16.47 -1.08
N ALA A 57 -15.36 16.49 -0.62
CA ALA A 57 -15.93 17.57 0.15
C ALA A 57 -15.82 17.24 1.64
N GLY A 58 -15.16 18.08 2.43
CA GLY A 58 -14.83 17.78 3.83
C GLY A 58 -14.80 19.03 4.72
N GLY A 59 -15.77 19.93 4.58
CA GLY A 59 -15.76 21.26 5.20
C GLY A 59 -14.96 22.27 4.38
N CYS A 60 -14.25 23.19 5.05
CA CYS A 60 -13.41 24.17 4.36
C CYS A 60 -12.35 23.50 3.49
N PHE A 61 -12.40 23.75 2.19
CA PHE A 61 -11.52 23.12 1.20
C PHE A 61 -10.03 23.47 1.35
N TRP A 62 -9.67 24.60 1.98
CA TRP A 62 -8.27 24.94 2.25
C TRP A 62 -7.55 23.88 3.10
N GLY A 63 -8.27 23.38 4.13
CA GLY A 63 -7.74 22.34 5.00
C GLY A 63 -7.63 21.00 4.29
N VAL A 64 -8.64 20.63 3.51
CA VAL A 64 -8.67 19.39 2.72
C VAL A 64 -7.55 19.41 1.68
N GLU A 65 -7.40 20.51 0.90
CA GLU A 65 -6.32 20.68 -0.06
C GLU A 65 -4.95 20.59 0.60
N GLY A 66 -4.72 21.38 1.66
CA GLY A 66 -3.45 21.40 2.38
C GLY A 66 -3.07 20.06 2.99
N TYR A 67 -4.06 19.25 3.40
CA TYR A 67 -3.83 17.91 3.90
C TYR A 67 -3.48 16.92 2.79
N PHE A 68 -4.32 16.80 1.76
CA PHE A 68 -4.11 15.84 0.68
C PHE A 68 -2.89 16.18 -0.19
N GLY A 69 -2.57 17.46 -0.36
CA GLY A 69 -1.35 17.87 -1.05
C GLY A 69 -0.04 17.39 -0.41
N LYS A 70 -0.07 16.91 0.86
CA LYS A 70 1.07 16.30 1.55
C LYS A 70 1.15 14.77 1.38
N ILE A 71 0.09 14.12 0.91
CA ILE A 71 0.04 12.66 0.82
C ILE A 71 0.91 12.18 -0.35
N ALA A 72 1.83 11.28 -0.04
CA ALA A 72 2.67 10.66 -1.07
C ALA A 72 1.80 9.95 -2.11
N GLY A 73 2.02 10.23 -3.39
CA GLY A 73 1.20 9.69 -4.48
C GLY A 73 0.13 10.64 -5.00
N VAL A 74 -0.27 11.65 -4.23
CA VAL A 74 -1.08 12.75 -4.75
C VAL A 74 -0.19 13.63 -5.64
N LYS A 75 -0.66 13.90 -6.86
CA LYS A 75 0.07 14.65 -7.90
C LYS A 75 -0.39 16.09 -7.99
N GLU A 76 -1.69 16.28 -7.83
CA GLU A 76 -2.34 17.58 -8.01
C GLU A 76 -3.56 17.66 -7.11
N THR A 77 -3.81 18.84 -6.56
CA THR A 77 -5.02 19.20 -5.84
C THR A 77 -5.55 20.50 -6.39
N ASP A 78 -6.85 20.55 -6.71
CA ASP A 78 -7.55 21.78 -7.08
C ASP A 78 -8.73 22.01 -6.13
N THR A 79 -8.81 23.17 -5.51
CA THR A 79 -10.02 23.60 -4.79
C THR A 79 -11.10 24.03 -5.76
N GLY A 80 -12.35 23.70 -5.46
CA GLY A 80 -13.48 24.02 -6.32
C GLY A 80 -14.82 23.82 -5.65
N TYR A 81 -15.86 23.89 -6.45
CA TYR A 81 -17.27 23.81 -6.07
C TYR A 81 -17.93 22.69 -6.86
N ALA A 82 -18.48 21.68 -6.15
CA ALA A 82 -19.03 20.50 -6.80
C ALA A 82 -20.49 20.22 -6.44
N ASN A 83 -21.14 19.48 -7.33
CA ASN A 83 -22.47 18.89 -7.17
C ASN A 83 -23.56 19.86 -6.72
N GLY A 84 -23.52 21.08 -7.26
CA GLY A 84 -24.60 22.06 -7.11
C GLY A 84 -25.66 21.98 -8.22
N SER A 85 -26.63 22.89 -8.17
CA SER A 85 -27.79 22.93 -9.06
C SER A 85 -27.54 23.74 -10.34
N THR A 86 -26.47 24.54 -10.41
CA THR A 86 -26.14 25.40 -11.54
C THR A 86 -24.87 24.94 -12.27
N LYS A 87 -24.72 25.34 -13.53
CA LYS A 87 -23.54 25.03 -14.33
C LYS A 87 -22.32 25.87 -13.96
N ASP A 88 -22.54 27.01 -13.27
CA ASP A 88 -21.51 27.95 -12.86
C ASP A 88 -21.84 28.50 -11.47
N THR A 89 -20.80 28.83 -10.71
CA THR A 89 -20.91 29.44 -9.39
C THR A 89 -19.59 30.13 -9.04
N ASN A 90 -19.60 30.91 -7.96
CA ASN A 90 -18.44 31.52 -7.36
C ASN A 90 -18.60 31.52 -5.82
N TYR A 91 -17.54 31.88 -5.09
CA TYR A 91 -17.56 31.83 -3.64
C TYR A 91 -18.73 32.59 -2.99
N LYS A 92 -19.18 33.71 -3.57
CA LYS A 92 -20.29 34.50 -3.01
C LYS A 92 -21.64 33.85 -3.22
N GLN A 93 -21.75 32.95 -4.19
CA GLN A 93 -23.03 32.32 -4.61
C GLN A 93 -23.12 30.85 -4.18
N ILE A 94 -22.03 30.23 -3.72
CA ILE A 94 -21.95 28.80 -3.45
C ILE A 94 -23.10 28.29 -2.56
N ALA A 95 -23.46 29.02 -1.51
CA ALA A 95 -24.54 28.63 -0.61
C ALA A 95 -25.93 28.62 -1.31
N SER A 96 -26.20 29.56 -2.23
CA SER A 96 -27.47 29.64 -2.96
C SER A 96 -27.53 28.67 -4.13
N THR A 97 -26.41 28.30 -4.73
CA THR A 97 -26.33 27.37 -5.84
C THR A 97 -26.21 25.91 -5.39
N GLY A 98 -26.09 25.68 -4.08
CA GLY A 98 -26.06 24.34 -3.47
C GLY A 98 -24.81 23.52 -3.77
N HIS A 99 -23.73 24.15 -4.22
CA HIS A 99 -22.43 23.45 -4.39
C HIS A 99 -21.74 23.22 -3.05
N ALA A 100 -20.96 22.14 -2.96
CA ALA A 100 -20.05 21.89 -1.84
C ALA A 100 -18.66 22.41 -2.14
N GLU A 101 -17.98 22.97 -1.13
CA GLU A 101 -16.55 23.15 -1.17
C GLU A 101 -15.87 21.78 -1.32
N THR A 102 -15.11 21.59 -2.38
CA THR A 102 -14.62 20.30 -2.79
C THR A 102 -13.19 20.43 -3.29
N VAL A 103 -12.38 19.42 -3.01
CA VAL A 103 -11.02 19.29 -3.55
C VAL A 103 -11.01 18.15 -4.56
N LYS A 104 -10.61 18.47 -5.80
CA LYS A 104 -10.21 17.47 -6.79
C LYS A 104 -8.83 16.94 -6.38
N ILE A 105 -8.67 15.65 -6.36
CA ILE A 105 -7.42 14.98 -6.03
C ILE A 105 -7.02 14.09 -7.20
N VAL A 106 -5.93 14.44 -7.88
CA VAL A 106 -5.29 13.59 -8.89
C VAL A 106 -4.18 12.81 -8.22
N TYR A 107 -4.24 11.49 -8.32
CA TYR A 107 -3.30 10.61 -7.61
C TYR A 107 -2.77 9.49 -8.49
N ASP A 108 -1.60 9.00 -8.14
CA ASP A 108 -0.99 7.83 -8.76
C ASP A 108 -1.36 6.57 -7.95
N SER A 109 -2.25 5.77 -8.49
CA SER A 109 -2.73 4.55 -7.84
C SER A 109 -1.64 3.46 -7.69
N ALA A 110 -0.46 3.66 -8.29
CA ALA A 110 0.73 2.86 -8.03
C ALA A 110 1.51 3.31 -6.78
N ILE A 111 1.12 4.42 -6.13
CA ILE A 111 1.79 4.95 -4.92
C ILE A 111 0.83 5.04 -3.74
N VAL A 112 -0.43 5.40 -3.99
CA VAL A 112 -1.48 5.49 -2.97
C VAL A 112 -2.79 4.94 -3.53
N SER A 113 -3.41 4.01 -2.82
CA SER A 113 -4.69 3.41 -3.22
C SER A 113 -5.86 4.31 -2.88
N LEU A 114 -7.02 4.10 -3.54
CA LEU A 114 -8.26 4.77 -3.15
C LEU A 114 -8.63 4.48 -1.69
N GLN A 115 -8.43 3.24 -1.22
CA GLN A 115 -8.71 2.86 0.15
C GLN A 115 -7.86 3.65 1.15
N GLU A 116 -6.58 3.89 0.84
CA GLU A 116 -5.72 4.74 1.66
C GLU A 116 -6.18 6.21 1.63
N LEU A 117 -6.59 6.73 0.47
CA LEU A 117 -7.17 8.08 0.37
C LEU A 117 -8.47 8.21 1.17
N LEU A 118 -9.32 7.19 1.16
CA LEU A 118 -10.53 7.13 2.00
C LEU A 118 -10.16 7.10 3.49
N ALA A 119 -9.12 6.34 3.88
CA ALA A 119 -8.63 6.34 5.25
C ALA A 119 -8.17 7.73 5.71
N HIS A 120 -7.43 8.44 4.84
CA HIS A 120 -7.04 9.82 5.08
C HIS A 120 -8.25 10.76 5.18
N TYR A 121 -9.24 10.60 4.31
CA TYR A 121 -10.46 11.41 4.31
C TYR A 121 -11.25 11.25 5.62
N PHE A 122 -11.55 10.02 6.03
CA PHE A 122 -12.27 9.73 7.28
C PHE A 122 -11.46 10.07 8.55
N ARG A 123 -10.15 10.26 8.45
CA ARG A 123 -9.29 10.72 9.56
C ARG A 123 -9.48 12.21 9.85
N ILE A 124 -9.90 13.01 8.86
CA ILE A 124 -9.92 14.47 8.96
C ILE A 124 -11.32 15.08 9.02
N ILE A 125 -12.37 14.28 8.90
CA ILE A 125 -13.76 14.73 8.97
C ILE A 125 -14.50 14.14 10.17
N ASP A 126 -15.60 14.76 10.59
CA ASP A 126 -16.68 14.11 11.33
C ASP A 126 -17.74 13.60 10.33
N PRO A 127 -17.78 12.29 10.05
CA PRO A 127 -18.68 11.76 9.04
C PRO A 127 -20.16 11.75 9.46
N THR A 128 -20.46 12.06 10.73
CA THR A 128 -21.83 12.13 11.27
C THR A 128 -22.39 13.55 11.34
N SER A 129 -21.57 14.55 10.99
CA SER A 129 -21.95 15.97 11.08
C SER A 129 -22.58 16.45 9.79
N LEU A 130 -23.87 16.68 9.79
CA LEU A 130 -24.60 17.17 8.61
C LEU A 130 -24.35 18.67 8.39
N ASN A 131 -23.93 19.04 7.19
CA ASN A 131 -23.71 20.43 6.76
C ASN A 131 -22.81 21.25 7.69
N LYS A 132 -21.84 20.59 8.31
CA LYS A 132 -20.93 21.23 9.28
C LYS A 132 -19.65 20.45 9.43
N GLN A 133 -18.49 21.16 9.45
CA GLN A 133 -17.21 20.60 9.88
C GLN A 133 -16.47 21.62 10.73
N GLY A 134 -16.11 21.23 11.96
CA GLY A 134 -15.53 22.18 12.92
C GLY A 134 -16.44 23.37 13.20
N ASN A 135 -15.97 24.60 12.93
CA ASN A 135 -16.72 25.85 13.09
C ASN A 135 -17.45 26.25 11.79
N ASP A 136 -17.19 25.59 10.68
CA ASP A 136 -17.81 25.92 9.39
C ASP A 136 -19.20 25.30 9.29
N ILE A 137 -20.23 26.14 9.16
CA ILE A 137 -21.65 25.74 9.16
C ILE A 137 -22.30 26.21 7.86
N GLY A 138 -22.96 25.30 7.17
CA GLY A 138 -23.70 25.56 5.92
C GLY A 138 -23.63 24.37 4.99
N THR A 139 -24.55 24.29 4.03
CA THR A 139 -24.62 23.19 3.04
C THR A 139 -23.36 23.09 2.19
N GLN A 140 -22.63 24.19 2.00
CA GLN A 140 -21.35 24.22 1.29
C GLN A 140 -20.24 23.47 2.03
N TYR A 141 -20.37 23.25 3.33
CA TYR A 141 -19.40 22.53 4.16
C TYR A 141 -19.83 21.09 4.48
N ARG A 142 -20.78 20.54 3.69
CA ARG A 142 -21.17 19.14 3.82
C ARG A 142 -20.02 18.20 3.42
N THR A 143 -20.09 16.98 3.91
CA THR A 143 -19.13 15.93 3.54
C THR A 143 -19.63 15.15 2.32
N GLY A 144 -18.72 14.84 1.41
CA GLY A 144 -19.05 14.09 0.19
C GLY A 144 -17.84 13.47 -0.50
N ILE A 145 -18.08 12.38 -1.19
CA ILE A 145 -17.14 11.68 -2.06
C ILE A 145 -17.80 11.64 -3.45
N TYR A 146 -17.22 12.37 -4.39
CA TYR A 146 -17.74 12.43 -5.76
C TYR A 146 -16.76 11.76 -6.72
N TYR A 147 -17.27 10.99 -7.67
CA TYR A 147 -16.47 10.16 -8.55
C TYR A 147 -16.88 10.31 -10.02
N THR A 148 -15.91 10.13 -10.92
CA THR A 148 -16.10 10.09 -12.38
C THR A 148 -16.11 8.66 -12.91
N ASP A 149 -15.41 7.72 -12.24
CA ASP A 149 -15.37 6.31 -12.59
C ASP A 149 -16.35 5.49 -11.73
N PRO A 150 -17.44 4.93 -12.30
CA PRO A 150 -18.42 4.14 -11.54
C PRO A 150 -17.82 2.87 -10.90
N ALA A 151 -16.68 2.37 -11.38
CA ALA A 151 -16.05 1.16 -10.84
C ALA A 151 -15.61 1.33 -9.38
N VAL A 152 -15.40 2.56 -8.91
CA VAL A 152 -14.97 2.83 -7.53
C VAL A 152 -16.13 2.83 -6.52
N LEU A 153 -17.40 2.86 -6.98
CA LEU A 153 -18.57 2.99 -6.09
C LEU A 153 -18.62 1.87 -5.04
N GLY A 154 -18.40 0.63 -5.46
CA GLY A 154 -18.42 -0.52 -4.55
C GLY A 154 -17.37 -0.43 -3.44
N ASP A 155 -16.19 0.09 -3.77
CA ASP A 155 -15.11 0.31 -2.80
C ASP A 155 -15.47 1.39 -1.77
N ILE A 156 -16.04 2.51 -2.24
CA ILE A 156 -16.47 3.62 -1.38
C ILE A 156 -17.59 3.16 -0.44
N GLN A 157 -18.61 2.49 -0.97
CA GLN A 157 -19.74 2.00 -0.17
C GLN A 157 -19.31 0.98 0.89
N ASN A 158 -18.43 0.03 0.52
CA ASN A 158 -17.87 -0.93 1.47
C ASN A 158 -17.08 -0.22 2.58
N TYR A 159 -16.28 0.79 2.21
CA TYR A 159 -15.52 1.57 3.18
C TYR A 159 -16.44 2.26 4.19
N ILE A 160 -17.48 2.93 3.71
CA ILE A 160 -18.48 3.64 4.54
C ILE A 160 -19.24 2.65 5.44
N ALA A 161 -19.61 1.47 4.95
CA ALA A 161 -20.30 0.45 5.75
C ALA A 161 -19.45 -0.01 6.95
N VAL A 162 -18.13 -0.12 6.77
CA VAL A 162 -17.22 -0.42 7.89
C VAL A 162 -17.07 0.78 8.83
N VAL A 163 -16.94 2.00 8.29
CA VAL A 163 -16.87 3.23 9.09
C VAL A 163 -18.14 3.40 9.95
N GLN A 164 -19.32 3.14 9.38
CA GLN A 164 -20.60 3.24 10.10
C GLN A 164 -20.63 2.41 11.40
N LYS A 165 -19.95 1.26 11.43
CA LYS A 165 -19.91 0.41 12.65
C LYS A 165 -19.23 1.08 13.85
N LYS A 166 -18.40 2.10 13.60
CA LYS A 166 -17.70 2.87 14.65
C LYS A 166 -18.56 3.99 15.25
N TYR A 167 -19.71 4.29 14.65
CA TYR A 167 -20.57 5.41 15.06
C TYR A 167 -22.00 4.93 15.36
N THR A 168 -22.57 5.47 16.42
CA THR A 168 -24.00 5.27 16.75
C THR A 168 -24.92 6.15 15.93
N LYS A 169 -24.42 7.32 15.48
CA LYS A 169 -25.13 8.22 14.57
C LYS A 169 -24.93 7.77 13.11
N PRO A 170 -25.90 8.06 12.23
CA PRO A 170 -25.71 7.80 10.81
C PRO A 170 -24.48 8.54 10.23
N VAL A 171 -23.72 7.86 9.40
CA VAL A 171 -22.74 8.50 8.52
C VAL A 171 -23.52 9.23 7.42
N VAL A 172 -23.30 10.54 7.30
CA VAL A 172 -24.05 11.44 6.38
C VAL A 172 -23.22 11.90 5.19
N VAL A 173 -22.12 11.23 4.91
CA VAL A 173 -21.25 11.50 3.76
C VAL A 173 -21.99 11.18 2.47
N GLU A 174 -22.13 12.17 1.59
CA GLU A 174 -22.70 11.96 0.25
C GLU A 174 -21.78 11.07 -0.59
N VAL A 175 -22.35 10.16 -1.38
CA VAL A 175 -21.61 9.36 -2.36
C VAL A 175 -22.35 9.43 -3.68
N GLU A 176 -21.86 10.25 -4.59
CA GLU A 176 -22.55 10.53 -5.85
C GLU A 176 -21.58 10.59 -7.04
N PRO A 177 -22.04 10.31 -8.26
CA PRO A 177 -21.32 10.69 -9.45
C PRO A 177 -21.05 12.20 -9.45
N LEU A 178 -19.90 12.61 -9.94
CA LEU A 178 -19.60 14.03 -10.15
C LEU A 178 -20.53 14.59 -11.23
N LYS A 179 -21.39 15.53 -10.86
CA LYS A 179 -22.31 16.21 -11.78
C LYS A 179 -21.66 17.42 -12.44
N ASN A 180 -20.93 18.19 -11.65
CA ASN A 180 -20.16 19.35 -12.07
C ASN A 180 -19.02 19.62 -11.08
N PHE A 181 -17.95 20.26 -11.57
CA PHE A 181 -16.88 20.80 -10.77
C PHE A 181 -16.42 22.11 -11.40
N ILE A 182 -16.55 23.19 -10.64
CA ILE A 182 -16.11 24.52 -11.01
C ILE A 182 -14.86 24.84 -10.18
N LYS A 183 -13.72 25.04 -10.83
CA LYS A 183 -12.48 25.42 -10.14
C LYS A 183 -12.70 26.75 -9.42
N ALA A 184 -12.35 26.81 -8.13
CA ALA A 184 -12.46 28.03 -7.35
C ALA A 184 -11.44 29.07 -7.81
N GLU A 185 -11.68 30.32 -7.42
CA GLU A 185 -10.84 31.48 -7.77
C GLU A 185 -9.39 31.26 -7.30
N GLU A 186 -8.44 31.84 -8.02
CA GLU A 186 -7.00 31.62 -7.81
C GLU A 186 -6.52 31.93 -6.38
N TYR A 187 -7.17 32.84 -5.67
CA TYR A 187 -6.81 33.14 -4.28
C TYR A 187 -7.17 32.02 -3.29
N HIS A 188 -8.00 31.05 -3.70
CA HIS A 188 -8.32 29.87 -2.91
C HIS A 188 -7.33 28.70 -3.15
N GLN A 189 -6.68 28.65 -4.32
CA GLN A 189 -5.75 27.59 -4.66
C GLN A 189 -4.48 27.68 -3.80
N ASP A 190 -4.05 26.57 -3.22
CA ASP A 190 -2.90 26.49 -2.33
C ASP A 190 -2.92 27.51 -1.16
N TYR A 191 -4.12 27.81 -0.65
CA TYR A 191 -4.31 28.89 0.31
C TYR A 191 -3.41 28.75 1.53
N LEU A 192 -3.31 27.59 2.16
CA LEU A 192 -2.50 27.35 3.35
C LEU A 192 -0.99 27.30 3.04
N LYS A 193 -0.58 27.02 1.80
CA LYS A 193 0.82 27.18 1.39
C LYS A 193 1.19 28.66 1.24
N LYS A 194 0.28 29.46 0.67
CA LYS A 194 0.44 30.91 0.52
C LYS A 194 0.29 31.66 1.85
N ASN A 195 -0.52 31.12 2.79
CA ASN A 195 -0.89 31.71 4.08
C ASN A 195 -0.70 30.70 5.23
N PRO A 196 0.53 30.42 5.69
CA PRO A 196 0.78 29.37 6.70
C PRO A 196 0.07 29.56 8.05
N GLY A 197 -0.33 30.82 8.40
CA GLY A 197 -1.12 31.16 9.59
C GLY A 197 -2.61 31.26 9.34
N GLY A 198 -3.08 30.86 8.15
CA GLY A 198 -4.50 30.93 7.78
C GLY A 198 -5.36 29.98 8.59
N TYR A 199 -6.69 30.27 8.60
CA TYR A 199 -7.67 29.41 9.26
C TYR A 199 -7.68 27.98 8.67
N CYS A 200 -7.63 26.99 9.57
CA CYS A 200 -7.78 25.59 9.23
C CYS A 200 -8.37 24.82 10.41
N HIS A 201 -9.45 24.09 10.20
CA HIS A 201 -10.05 23.20 11.20
C HIS A 201 -9.38 21.79 11.21
N ILE A 202 -8.59 21.48 10.18
CA ILE A 202 -7.92 20.19 10.01
C ILE A 202 -6.50 20.27 10.58
N ASN A 203 -6.11 19.27 11.36
CA ASN A 203 -4.72 19.14 11.80
C ASN A 203 -3.88 18.56 10.64
N LEU A 204 -3.18 19.43 9.91
CA LEU A 204 -2.36 19.04 8.76
C LEU A 204 -1.20 18.11 9.12
N SER A 205 -0.74 18.11 10.41
CA SER A 205 0.35 17.21 10.82
C SER A 205 -0.06 15.73 10.82
N LEU A 206 -1.35 15.43 10.75
CA LEU A 206 -1.83 14.06 10.60
C LEU A 206 -1.44 13.44 9.26
N ALA A 207 -1.21 14.26 8.22
CA ALA A 207 -0.73 13.77 6.93
C ALA A 207 0.68 13.14 7.00
N ASP A 208 1.49 13.59 7.97
CA ASP A 208 2.86 13.11 8.18
C ASP A 208 2.90 11.86 9.10
N LYS A 209 1.75 11.44 9.66
CA LYS A 209 1.64 10.28 10.55
C LYS A 209 1.16 9.05 9.76
N PRO A 210 1.69 7.85 10.09
CA PRO A 210 1.18 6.60 9.50
C PRO A 210 -0.34 6.49 9.62
N LEU A 211 -0.98 5.90 8.61
CA LEU A 211 -2.42 5.61 8.64
C LEU A 211 -2.75 4.55 9.71
N TYR A 212 -1.88 3.57 9.85
CA TYR A 212 -2.07 2.40 10.70
C TYR A 212 -0.96 2.31 11.75
N ASP A 213 -1.27 1.79 12.93
CA ASP A 213 -0.25 1.48 13.93
C ASP A 213 0.50 0.21 13.53
N GLU A 214 1.65 0.41 12.90
CA GLU A 214 2.54 -0.67 12.49
C GLU A 214 3.53 -1.11 13.58
N SER A 215 3.57 -0.45 14.74
CA SER A 215 4.55 -0.72 15.80
C SER A 215 4.46 -2.13 16.40
N ARG A 216 3.33 -2.79 16.24
CA ARG A 216 3.07 -4.18 16.67
C ARG A 216 3.70 -5.24 15.76
N PHE A 217 3.98 -4.90 14.49
CA PHE A 217 4.55 -5.83 13.52
C PHE A 217 6.07 -5.87 13.65
N LYS A 218 6.56 -6.68 14.59
CA LYS A 218 7.99 -6.72 14.93
C LYS A 218 8.71 -7.83 14.16
N VAL A 219 9.93 -7.50 13.73
CA VAL A 219 10.86 -8.50 13.21
C VAL A 219 11.38 -9.34 14.37
N LEU A 220 11.21 -10.65 14.29
CA LEU A 220 11.72 -11.59 15.27
C LEU A 220 13.15 -12.01 14.92
N PRO A 221 13.99 -12.31 15.93
CA PRO A 221 15.31 -12.93 15.72
C PRO A 221 15.19 -14.26 14.96
N LYS A 222 16.19 -14.58 14.13
CA LYS A 222 16.19 -15.82 13.32
C LYS A 222 15.97 -17.08 14.14
N ASP A 223 16.56 -17.16 15.34
CA ASP A 223 16.40 -18.31 16.22
C ASP A 223 14.98 -18.48 16.75
N GLU A 224 14.26 -17.38 16.95
CA GLU A 224 12.83 -17.42 17.29
C GLU A 224 11.97 -17.82 16.09
N LEU A 225 12.27 -17.30 14.90
CA LEU A 225 11.60 -17.72 13.68
C LEU A 225 11.78 -19.22 13.42
N LYS A 226 12.98 -19.78 13.62
CA LYS A 226 13.23 -21.22 13.50
C LYS A 226 12.38 -22.08 14.45
N LYS A 227 12.04 -21.55 15.63
CA LYS A 227 11.21 -22.26 16.61
C LYS A 227 9.71 -22.17 16.28
N ARG A 228 9.28 -21.09 15.62
CA ARG A 228 7.86 -20.79 15.34
C ARG A 228 7.39 -21.31 13.99
N LEU A 229 8.28 -21.30 13.00
CA LEU A 229 7.97 -21.66 11.63
C LEU A 229 8.25 -23.16 11.39
N THR A 230 7.44 -23.76 10.53
CA THR A 230 7.81 -25.08 9.97
C THR A 230 9.09 -24.96 9.13
N GLN A 231 9.73 -26.08 8.83
CA GLN A 231 10.90 -26.10 7.99
C GLN A 231 10.64 -25.47 6.61
N GLU A 232 9.48 -25.73 6.00
CA GLU A 232 9.10 -25.15 4.71
C GLU A 232 8.88 -23.64 4.81
N GLN A 233 8.13 -23.18 5.79
CA GLN A 233 7.90 -21.76 6.04
C GLN A 233 9.21 -21.00 6.25
N TYR A 234 10.15 -21.58 7.03
CA TYR A 234 11.45 -20.98 7.26
C TYR A 234 12.28 -20.92 5.97
N ARG A 235 12.34 -22.02 5.21
CA ARG A 235 13.06 -22.05 3.93
C ARG A 235 12.52 -21.04 2.93
N VAL A 236 11.22 -20.95 2.81
CA VAL A 236 10.57 -19.98 1.92
C VAL A 236 10.87 -18.55 2.36
N THR A 237 10.57 -18.21 3.61
CA THR A 237 10.63 -16.81 4.07
C THR A 237 12.05 -16.30 4.31
N GLN A 238 12.99 -17.15 4.75
CA GLN A 238 14.33 -16.75 5.18
C GLN A 238 15.45 -17.19 4.21
N GLU A 239 15.24 -18.26 3.44
CA GLU A 239 16.23 -18.82 2.51
C GLU A 239 15.83 -18.65 1.04
N ARG A 240 14.71 -17.91 0.77
CA ARG A 240 14.19 -17.63 -0.59
C ARG A 240 13.88 -18.87 -1.41
N ALA A 241 13.46 -19.95 -0.74
CA ALA A 241 12.96 -21.14 -1.42
C ALA A 241 11.54 -20.88 -1.98
N THR A 242 11.14 -21.71 -2.93
CA THR A 242 9.78 -21.76 -3.44
C THR A 242 9.11 -23.06 -2.99
N GLU A 243 7.91 -23.01 -2.46
CA GLU A 243 7.10 -24.20 -2.17
C GLU A 243 6.69 -24.92 -3.46
N ARG A 244 6.31 -26.18 -3.38
CA ARG A 244 5.85 -26.92 -4.57
C ARG A 244 4.53 -26.37 -5.07
N PRO A 245 4.32 -26.29 -6.41
CA PRO A 245 3.04 -25.85 -6.96
C PRO A 245 1.91 -26.79 -6.53
N PHE A 246 0.70 -26.25 -6.33
CA PHE A 246 -0.51 -26.95 -5.94
C PHE A 246 -0.46 -27.64 -4.55
N THR A 247 0.48 -27.29 -3.69
CA THR A 247 0.57 -27.82 -2.32
C THR A 247 0.09 -26.86 -1.25
N SER A 248 -0.02 -25.57 -1.58
CA SER A 248 -0.50 -24.56 -0.64
C SER A 248 -1.98 -24.76 -0.31
N GLN A 249 -2.32 -24.75 0.98
CA GLN A 249 -3.71 -24.70 1.43
C GLN A 249 -4.45 -23.45 0.92
N TYR A 250 -3.72 -22.39 0.54
CA TYR A 250 -4.30 -21.12 0.09
C TYR A 250 -4.45 -21.01 -1.43
N ASP A 251 -4.01 -21.98 -2.22
CA ASP A 251 -4.16 -21.97 -3.67
C ASP A 251 -5.66 -21.86 -4.09
N LYS A 252 -6.48 -22.80 -3.63
CA LYS A 252 -7.93 -22.87 -3.90
C LYS A 252 -8.80 -22.29 -2.77
N PHE A 253 -8.21 -21.51 -1.86
CA PHE A 253 -8.89 -21.00 -0.69
C PHE A 253 -9.53 -19.63 -1.00
N ASP A 254 -10.82 -19.45 -0.69
CA ASP A 254 -11.63 -18.30 -1.08
C ASP A 254 -12.45 -17.67 0.09
N GLU A 255 -12.14 -18.01 1.35
CA GLU A 255 -12.77 -17.38 2.50
C GLU A 255 -12.43 -15.88 2.59
N LYS A 256 -13.38 -15.08 3.12
CA LYS A 256 -13.21 -13.65 3.33
C LYS A 256 -12.25 -13.37 4.50
N GLY A 257 -11.26 -12.52 4.24
CA GLY A 257 -10.28 -12.13 5.24
C GLY A 257 -9.03 -11.51 4.63
N ILE A 258 -7.96 -11.48 5.40
CA ILE A 258 -6.66 -10.97 4.98
C ILE A 258 -5.57 -12.02 5.10
N TYR A 259 -4.57 -11.89 4.28
CA TYR A 259 -3.34 -12.67 4.34
C TYR A 259 -2.23 -11.79 4.93
N VAL A 260 -1.63 -12.25 6.01
CA VAL A 260 -0.58 -11.54 6.72
C VAL A 260 0.76 -12.27 6.59
N ASP A 261 1.85 -11.53 6.67
CA ASP A 261 3.21 -12.06 6.76
C ASP A 261 3.33 -13.02 7.95
N ILE A 262 3.64 -14.27 7.71
CA ILE A 262 3.73 -15.29 8.75
C ILE A 262 4.83 -15.00 9.78
N THR A 263 5.82 -14.18 9.40
CA THR A 263 6.97 -13.84 10.26
C THR A 263 6.71 -12.67 11.20
N THR A 264 5.89 -11.69 10.76
CA THR A 264 5.66 -10.42 11.48
C THR A 264 4.21 -10.17 11.83
N GLY A 265 3.28 -10.83 11.13
CA GLY A 265 1.84 -10.56 11.22
C GLY A 265 1.39 -9.32 10.43
N LYS A 266 2.28 -8.65 9.65
CA LYS A 266 1.87 -7.48 8.86
C LYS A 266 0.90 -7.88 7.75
N PRO A 267 -0.25 -7.18 7.56
CA PRO A 267 -1.16 -7.41 6.46
C PRO A 267 -0.48 -7.20 5.11
N LEU A 268 -0.67 -8.15 4.20
CA LEU A 268 -0.04 -8.16 2.88
C LEU A 268 -1.08 -8.11 1.75
N PHE A 269 -2.12 -8.95 1.83
CA PHE A 269 -3.13 -9.07 0.78
C PHE A 269 -4.53 -9.22 1.35
N SER A 270 -5.53 -8.81 0.58
CA SER A 270 -6.95 -9.06 0.85
C SER A 270 -7.46 -10.24 0.03
N SER A 271 -8.40 -11.01 0.59
CA SER A 271 -9.14 -12.03 -0.17
C SER A 271 -9.91 -11.46 -1.35
N SER A 272 -10.29 -10.17 -1.28
CA SER A 272 -11.00 -9.47 -2.37
C SER A 272 -10.15 -9.27 -3.62
N ASP A 273 -8.82 -9.33 -3.47
CA ASP A 273 -7.86 -9.17 -4.56
C ASP A 273 -7.24 -10.51 -4.99
N LYS A 274 -7.66 -11.61 -4.35
CA LYS A 274 -7.25 -12.98 -4.72
C LYS A 274 -8.02 -13.47 -5.93
N TYR A 275 -7.37 -14.27 -6.77
CA TYR A 275 -8.00 -14.98 -7.89
C TYR A 275 -7.24 -16.27 -8.23
N ASP A 276 -7.91 -17.19 -8.93
CA ASP A 276 -7.27 -18.41 -9.42
C ASP A 276 -6.52 -18.11 -10.74
N ALA A 277 -5.21 -18.08 -10.68
CA ALA A 277 -4.35 -17.90 -11.84
C ALA A 277 -3.97 -19.25 -12.51
N GLY A 278 -4.35 -20.38 -11.93
CA GLY A 278 -3.99 -21.72 -12.43
C GLY A 278 -2.52 -22.08 -12.32
N CYS A 279 -1.71 -21.26 -11.63
CA CYS A 279 -0.25 -21.44 -11.55
C CYS A 279 0.20 -22.34 -10.40
N GLY A 280 -0.70 -22.71 -9.49
CA GLY A 280 -0.42 -23.58 -8.35
C GLY A 280 0.05 -22.87 -7.09
N TRP A 281 -0.03 -21.53 -7.05
CA TRP A 281 0.24 -20.69 -5.90
C TRP A 281 -0.86 -19.64 -5.71
N PRO A 282 -1.13 -19.21 -4.46
CA PRO A 282 -2.02 -18.09 -4.20
C PRO A 282 -1.64 -16.86 -5.05
N SER A 283 -2.60 -16.32 -5.78
CA SER A 283 -2.37 -15.20 -6.69
C SER A 283 -3.28 -14.03 -6.35
N PHE A 284 -2.70 -12.80 -6.35
CA PHE A 284 -3.39 -11.56 -6.00
C PHE A 284 -3.16 -10.51 -7.08
N THR A 285 -4.12 -9.59 -7.23
CA THR A 285 -4.03 -8.51 -8.22
C THR A 285 -3.27 -7.29 -7.68
N LYS A 286 -3.27 -7.09 -6.35
CA LYS A 286 -2.55 -5.99 -5.66
C LYS A 286 -2.32 -6.34 -4.19
N PRO A 287 -1.34 -5.67 -3.52
CA PRO A 287 -1.22 -5.73 -2.07
C PRO A 287 -2.34 -4.96 -1.36
N ILE A 288 -2.52 -5.21 -0.06
CA ILE A 288 -3.54 -4.54 0.77
C ILE A 288 -3.23 -3.04 0.94
N THR A 289 -1.95 -2.71 1.14
CA THR A 289 -1.40 -1.36 1.02
C THR A 289 -0.13 -1.43 0.19
N LEU A 290 0.15 -0.41 -0.58
CA LEU A 290 1.32 -0.42 -1.46
C LEU A 290 2.63 -0.42 -0.66
N SER A 291 2.63 0.15 0.54
CA SER A 291 3.76 0.16 1.47
C SER A 291 4.01 -1.17 2.19
N ALA A 292 3.15 -2.19 2.01
CA ALA A 292 3.34 -3.48 2.66
C ALA A 292 4.49 -4.31 2.07
N LEU A 293 4.88 -4.00 0.84
CA LEU A 293 5.83 -4.78 0.04
C LEU A 293 7.04 -3.96 -0.39
N ASN A 294 8.16 -4.64 -0.58
CA ASN A 294 9.32 -4.17 -1.34
C ASN A 294 9.55 -5.07 -2.55
N TYR A 295 10.18 -4.51 -3.58
CA TYR A 295 10.47 -5.17 -4.85
C TYR A 295 11.97 -5.23 -5.07
N LEU A 296 12.48 -6.42 -5.42
CA LEU A 296 13.89 -6.66 -5.65
C LEU A 296 14.08 -7.31 -7.02
N GLN A 297 15.14 -6.94 -7.72
CA GLN A 297 15.55 -7.64 -8.94
C GLN A 297 16.04 -9.04 -8.59
N ASP A 298 15.49 -10.06 -9.27
CA ASP A 298 15.91 -11.47 -9.16
C ASP A 298 16.34 -11.98 -10.54
N ASP A 299 17.65 -12.10 -10.72
CA ASP A 299 18.28 -12.64 -11.93
C ASP A 299 18.73 -14.10 -11.76
N SER A 300 18.21 -14.81 -10.77
CA SER A 300 18.51 -16.22 -10.54
C SER A 300 17.89 -17.13 -11.60
N LEU A 301 18.42 -18.33 -11.73
CA LEU A 301 17.93 -19.38 -12.65
C LEU A 301 17.91 -18.97 -14.14
N GLY A 302 18.70 -17.95 -14.54
CA GLY A 302 18.72 -17.44 -15.91
C GLY A 302 17.47 -16.67 -16.33
N MET A 303 16.63 -16.26 -15.39
CA MET A 303 15.44 -15.44 -15.60
C MET A 303 15.63 -14.07 -14.97
N SER A 304 14.99 -13.06 -15.55
CA SER A 304 14.91 -11.72 -14.94
C SER A 304 13.49 -11.51 -14.43
N ARG A 305 13.34 -11.46 -13.10
CA ARG A 305 12.04 -11.40 -12.42
C ARG A 305 12.05 -10.32 -11.35
N THR A 306 10.88 -9.91 -10.91
CA THR A 306 10.73 -9.01 -9.75
C THR A 306 10.32 -9.82 -8.53
N GLU A 307 11.24 -10.00 -7.58
CA GLU A 307 10.96 -10.62 -6.29
C GLU A 307 10.12 -9.69 -5.43
N VAL A 308 9.13 -10.26 -4.74
CA VAL A 308 8.29 -9.56 -3.77
C VAL A 308 8.71 -10.01 -2.37
N VAL A 309 9.06 -9.05 -1.51
CA VAL A 309 9.41 -9.29 -0.11
C VAL A 309 8.54 -8.44 0.82
N SER A 310 8.28 -8.95 2.02
CA SER A 310 7.59 -8.17 3.07
C SER A 310 8.43 -6.95 3.45
N GLN A 311 7.82 -5.77 3.46
CA GLN A 311 8.51 -4.52 3.79
C GLN A 311 9.06 -4.53 5.23
N THR A 312 8.31 -5.03 6.19
CA THR A 312 8.70 -5.04 7.62
C THR A 312 9.70 -6.14 7.92
N GLY A 313 9.41 -7.38 7.52
CA GLY A 313 10.22 -8.55 7.88
C GLY A 313 11.33 -8.89 6.90
N GLY A 314 11.29 -8.34 5.67
CA GLY A 314 12.18 -8.76 4.59
C GLY A 314 11.98 -10.22 4.16
N ALA A 315 10.89 -10.85 4.60
CA ALA A 315 10.56 -12.23 4.25
C ALA A 315 10.30 -12.35 2.76
N HIS A 316 10.90 -13.35 2.11
CA HIS A 316 10.57 -13.69 0.73
C HIS A 316 9.11 -14.16 0.64
N LEU A 317 8.36 -13.56 -0.27
CA LEU A 317 6.95 -13.88 -0.47
C LEU A 317 6.73 -14.61 -1.80
N GLY A 318 7.38 -14.20 -2.86
CA GLY A 318 7.20 -14.69 -4.20
C GLY A 318 7.67 -13.70 -5.25
N HIS A 319 6.93 -13.60 -6.36
CA HIS A 319 7.26 -12.72 -7.49
C HIS A 319 6.02 -12.01 -8.01
N VAL A 320 6.21 -10.87 -8.66
CA VAL A 320 5.17 -10.17 -9.40
C VAL A 320 5.43 -10.24 -10.90
N PHE A 321 4.36 -10.45 -11.68
CA PHE A 321 4.34 -10.60 -13.12
C PHE A 321 3.33 -9.62 -13.75
N ASP A 322 3.44 -9.39 -15.05
CA ASP A 322 2.60 -8.47 -15.85
C ASP A 322 1.52 -9.19 -16.66
N ASP A 323 1.23 -10.42 -16.29
CA ASP A 323 0.24 -11.31 -16.93
C ASP A 323 -1.05 -11.47 -16.11
N GLY A 324 -1.32 -10.54 -15.20
CA GLY A 324 -2.54 -10.51 -14.39
C GLY A 324 -3.77 -9.97 -15.14
N PRO A 325 -4.96 -10.00 -14.50
CA PRO A 325 -6.20 -9.50 -15.09
C PRO A 325 -6.10 -8.02 -15.47
N SER A 326 -6.30 -7.70 -16.74
CA SER A 326 -6.11 -6.34 -17.28
C SER A 326 -7.13 -5.33 -16.73
N ASP A 327 -8.33 -5.78 -16.40
CA ASP A 327 -9.39 -5.01 -15.75
C ASP A 327 -9.09 -4.67 -14.27
N LYS A 328 -8.12 -5.41 -13.66
CA LYS A 328 -7.68 -5.23 -12.27
C LYS A 328 -6.25 -4.70 -12.16
N GLY A 329 -5.72 -4.07 -13.22
CA GLY A 329 -4.40 -3.44 -13.20
C GLY A 329 -3.28 -4.25 -13.86
N GLY A 330 -3.55 -5.48 -14.35
CA GLY A 330 -2.61 -6.23 -15.17
C GLY A 330 -1.46 -6.91 -14.41
N LEU A 331 -1.43 -6.83 -13.07
CA LEU A 331 -0.39 -7.46 -12.25
C LEU A 331 -0.88 -8.77 -11.65
N ARG A 332 0.04 -9.75 -11.56
CA ARG A 332 -0.14 -11.00 -10.83
C ARG A 332 0.95 -11.15 -9.76
N TYR A 333 0.55 -11.04 -8.52
CA TYR A 333 1.39 -11.37 -7.36
C TYR A 333 1.27 -12.86 -7.08
N CYS A 334 2.26 -13.64 -7.51
CA CYS A 334 2.33 -15.09 -7.30
C CYS A 334 3.10 -15.35 -6.00
N ILE A 335 2.38 -15.74 -4.95
CA ILE A 335 2.89 -15.72 -3.58
C ILE A 335 2.93 -17.13 -3.00
N ASN A 336 4.04 -17.49 -2.34
CA ASN A 336 4.14 -18.76 -1.61
C ASN A 336 3.15 -18.75 -0.42
N GLY A 337 2.24 -19.70 -0.37
CA GLY A 337 1.31 -19.81 0.75
C GLY A 337 2.04 -20.09 2.08
N ALA A 338 3.20 -20.73 2.04
CA ALA A 338 4.06 -20.92 3.21
C ALA A 338 4.56 -19.61 3.83
N SER A 339 4.55 -18.50 3.10
CA SER A 339 4.90 -17.16 3.62
C SER A 339 3.71 -16.42 4.26
N LEU A 340 2.51 -17.00 4.18
CA LEU A 340 1.26 -16.37 4.56
C LEU A 340 0.61 -17.05 5.78
N ARG A 341 -0.11 -16.25 6.57
CA ARG A 341 -1.13 -16.69 7.52
C ARG A 341 -2.44 -15.99 7.18
N PHE A 342 -3.51 -16.75 7.10
CA PHE A 342 -4.85 -16.20 6.87
C PHE A 342 -5.50 -15.77 8.18
N VAL A 343 -6.19 -14.61 8.16
CA VAL A 343 -7.01 -14.08 9.25
C VAL A 343 -8.43 -13.93 8.72
N PRO A 344 -9.40 -14.74 9.19
CA PRO A 344 -10.80 -14.65 8.79
C PRO A 344 -11.40 -13.28 9.10
N TYR A 345 -12.33 -12.81 8.26
CA TYR A 345 -12.96 -11.49 8.39
C TYR A 345 -13.60 -11.26 9.78
N ASP A 346 -14.29 -12.26 10.28
CA ASP A 346 -14.97 -12.22 11.60
C ASP A 346 -13.99 -12.17 12.78
N LYS A 347 -12.73 -12.55 12.59
CA LYS A 347 -11.68 -12.52 13.61
C LYS A 347 -10.75 -11.30 13.49
N MET A 348 -10.83 -10.55 12.40
CA MET A 348 -9.92 -9.44 12.14
C MET A 348 -9.92 -8.39 13.26
N GLU A 349 -11.09 -8.04 13.78
CA GLU A 349 -11.19 -7.06 14.86
C GLU A 349 -10.58 -7.59 16.18
N ALA A 350 -10.91 -8.82 16.56
CA ALA A 350 -10.38 -9.47 17.77
C ALA A 350 -8.86 -9.69 17.73
N GLU A 351 -8.31 -9.96 16.52
CA GLU A 351 -6.86 -10.10 16.30
C GLU A 351 -6.17 -8.75 16.06
N GLY A 352 -6.90 -7.62 16.18
CA GLY A 352 -6.37 -6.28 16.07
C GLY A 352 -6.21 -5.78 14.62
N TYR A 353 -6.83 -6.40 13.64
CA TYR A 353 -6.82 -5.98 12.23
C TYR A 353 -8.06 -5.19 11.82
N GLY A 354 -8.81 -4.63 12.78
CA GLY A 354 -10.05 -3.89 12.50
C GLY A 354 -9.89 -2.71 11.54
N GLU A 355 -8.70 -2.10 11.48
CA GLU A 355 -8.38 -1.02 10.54
C GLU A 355 -8.40 -1.48 9.07
N TYR A 356 -8.20 -2.77 8.83
CA TYR A 356 -8.13 -3.37 7.50
C TYR A 356 -9.46 -3.98 7.04
N LEU A 357 -10.51 -3.97 7.87
CA LEU A 357 -11.84 -4.44 7.48
C LEU A 357 -12.36 -3.79 6.17
N PRO A 358 -12.14 -2.48 5.90
CA PRO A 358 -12.59 -1.86 4.66
C PRO A 358 -11.96 -2.43 3.37
N TYR A 359 -10.87 -3.17 3.49
CA TYR A 359 -10.18 -3.79 2.34
C TYR A 359 -10.76 -5.15 1.94
N VAL A 360 -11.67 -5.70 2.74
CA VAL A 360 -12.32 -7.00 2.51
C VAL A 360 -13.78 -6.78 2.10
N LYS A 361 -14.16 -7.27 0.91
CA LYS A 361 -15.50 -7.11 0.33
C LYS A 361 -16.36 -8.36 0.51
#